data_f37c53b0975e91d04df834bb0c8cff98
#
_entry.id   f37c53b0975e91d04df834bb0c8cff98
#
_cell.length_a   1.000
_cell.length_b   1.000
_cell.length_c   1.000
_cell.angle_alpha   90.00
_cell.angle_beta   90.00
_cell.angle_gamma   90.00
#
_symmetry.space_group_name_H-M   'P 1'
#
loop_
_entity.id
_entity.type
_entity.pdbx_description
1 polymer ?
#
loop_
_entity_poly.entity_id
_entity_poly.type
_entity_poly.pdbx_seq_one_letter_code
_entity_poly.pdbx_strand_id
1 'polypeptide(L)'
;VEDNLITILVPSEKMGLDYVSKKYTLPIKVAIAEITGVNYEIRFILPEEVKQEKAPAPVQKNLYVPNLNPKYTFDTFVVGSNNKFAHAASLAVAESPGEIYNPLFLYGGVGLGKTHLMHSIAHFILQKNPSSRILYVTSEEFTNEVIEAIRNSNNTAMTKFREKYRNIDVLLIDDIQFIIGKESTQEEFFHTFNSLHSAKKQIIISSDKPPKDMEILEERFRSRFEWGLIADITLPDYETRMAILHKNEEMNGYSISEDVIKYIATNIKSNIRELEGAFNKIIAFAKLNKVDLTIESAEEALKDVIYPNKAKEITPTLIINVVAEHFGVKPE
;
A
#
# COMPACT_ATOMS: atom_id res chain seq x y z
N VAL A 1 14.14 -3.79 -39.87
CA VAL A 1 13.25 -3.21 -40.89
C VAL A 1 11.86 -3.21 -40.28
N GLU A 2 11.36 -2.07 -39.92
CA GLU A 2 9.99 -1.88 -39.38
C GLU A 2 9.32 -0.81 -40.24
N ASP A 3 8.11 -1.04 -40.68
CA ASP A 3 7.23 -0.08 -41.39
C ASP A 3 7.89 0.73 -42.52
N ASN A 4 8.51 0.07 -43.49
CA ASN A 4 9.23 0.70 -44.60
C ASN A 4 10.43 1.59 -44.21
N LEU A 5 10.98 1.44 -43.00
CA LEU A 5 12.17 2.13 -42.52
C LEU A 5 13.37 1.15 -42.41
N ILE A 6 14.49 1.48 -43.03
CA ILE A 6 15.75 0.75 -42.86
C ILE A 6 16.71 1.58 -42.04
N THR A 7 17.08 1.07 -40.89
CA THR A 7 18.03 1.73 -39.97
C THR A 7 19.43 1.14 -40.19
N ILE A 8 20.40 1.99 -40.48
CA ILE A 8 21.81 1.62 -40.72
C ILE A 8 22.67 2.12 -39.58
N LEU A 9 23.39 1.20 -38.95
CA LEU A 9 24.29 1.51 -37.85
C LEU A 9 25.63 2.04 -38.40
N VAL A 10 26.04 3.22 -37.97
CA VAL A 10 27.34 3.83 -38.38
C VAL A 10 28.31 3.74 -37.21
N PRO A 11 29.46 3.04 -37.33
CA PRO A 11 30.37 2.79 -36.21
C PRO A 11 31.31 3.97 -35.86
N SER A 12 31.01 5.18 -36.27
CA SER A 12 31.88 6.34 -36.06
C SER A 12 31.18 7.52 -35.38
N GLU A 13 31.99 8.45 -34.82
CA GLU A 13 31.58 9.64 -34.09
C GLU A 13 30.60 10.57 -34.84
N LYS A 14 29.87 11.41 -34.14
CA LYS A 14 28.82 12.33 -34.63
C LYS A 14 29.19 13.08 -35.94
N MET A 15 30.46 13.46 -36.13
CA MET A 15 30.93 14.13 -37.37
C MET A 15 30.84 13.23 -38.64
N GLY A 16 30.92 11.91 -38.46
CA GLY A 16 30.78 10.96 -39.56
C GLY A 16 29.34 10.72 -39.96
N LEU A 17 28.39 10.83 -39.04
CA LEU A 17 26.98 10.58 -39.29
C LEU A 17 26.38 11.55 -40.31
N ASP A 18 26.64 12.86 -40.18
CA ASP A 18 26.14 13.88 -41.09
C ASP A 18 26.71 13.72 -42.52
N TYR A 19 27.98 13.36 -42.60
CA TYR A 19 28.61 13.11 -43.90
C TYR A 19 28.05 11.86 -44.60
N VAL A 20 27.94 10.77 -43.87
CA VAL A 20 27.40 9.49 -44.37
C VAL A 20 25.94 9.65 -44.77
N SER A 21 25.15 10.30 -43.94
CA SER A 21 23.74 10.56 -44.21
C SER A 21 23.55 11.39 -45.49
N LYS A 22 24.26 12.50 -45.64
CA LYS A 22 24.15 13.36 -46.84
C LYS A 22 24.61 12.68 -48.11
N LYS A 23 25.65 11.84 -48.02
CA LYS A 23 26.28 11.23 -49.21
C LYS A 23 25.62 9.93 -49.65
N TYR A 24 25.13 9.10 -48.73
CA TYR A 24 24.73 7.74 -49.01
C TYR A 24 23.22 7.46 -48.88
N THR A 25 22.41 8.35 -48.29
CA THR A 25 20.96 8.13 -48.18
C THR A 25 20.32 7.89 -49.56
N LEU A 26 20.57 8.77 -50.53
CA LEU A 26 19.94 8.68 -51.83
C LEU A 26 20.41 7.48 -52.63
N PRO A 27 21.73 7.18 -52.79
CA PRO A 27 22.21 5.99 -53.45
C PRO A 27 21.69 4.68 -52.88
N ILE A 28 21.64 4.56 -51.56
CA ILE A 28 21.13 3.35 -50.91
C ILE A 28 19.60 3.22 -51.10
N LYS A 29 18.88 4.31 -51.04
CA LYS A 29 17.41 4.30 -51.26
C LYS A 29 17.07 3.85 -52.67
N VAL A 30 17.81 4.33 -53.68
CA VAL A 30 17.64 3.93 -55.09
C VAL A 30 17.97 2.45 -55.27
N ALA A 31 19.12 2.00 -54.80
CA ALA A 31 19.55 0.60 -54.95
C ALA A 31 18.55 -0.38 -54.29
N ILE A 32 18.02 -0.04 -53.10
CA ILE A 32 17.04 -0.90 -52.42
C ILE A 32 15.71 -0.89 -53.19
N ALA A 33 15.26 0.26 -53.72
CA ALA A 33 14.02 0.35 -54.49
C ALA A 33 14.13 -0.45 -55.79
N GLU A 34 15.29 -0.45 -56.48
CA GLU A 34 15.54 -1.24 -57.68
C GLU A 34 15.51 -2.75 -57.41
N ILE A 35 16.00 -3.20 -56.25
CA ILE A 35 16.08 -4.63 -55.92
C ILE A 35 14.73 -5.15 -55.39
N THR A 36 14.04 -4.36 -54.55
CA THR A 36 12.85 -4.81 -53.82
C THR A 36 11.53 -4.35 -54.39
N GLY A 37 11.55 -3.38 -55.31
CA GLY A 37 10.34 -2.73 -55.85
C GLY A 37 9.55 -1.86 -54.83
N VAL A 38 10.11 -1.66 -53.62
CA VAL A 38 9.47 -0.92 -52.54
C VAL A 38 10.33 0.27 -52.12
N ASN A 39 9.73 1.41 -51.91
CA ASN A 39 10.43 2.60 -51.39
C ASN A 39 10.57 2.52 -49.88
N TYR A 40 11.82 2.40 -49.44
CA TYR A 40 12.18 2.45 -48.04
C TYR A 40 12.75 3.81 -47.65
N GLU A 41 12.46 4.26 -46.42
CA GLU A 41 13.21 5.36 -45.82
C GLU A 41 14.49 4.83 -45.17
N ILE A 42 15.60 5.60 -45.31
CA ILE A 42 16.91 5.21 -44.79
C ILE A 42 17.26 6.16 -43.63
N ARG A 43 17.53 5.59 -42.47
CA ARG A 43 17.98 6.33 -41.30
C ARG A 43 19.33 5.79 -40.82
N PHE A 44 20.27 6.68 -40.61
CA PHE A 44 21.58 6.33 -40.03
C PHE A 44 21.57 6.65 -38.57
N ILE A 45 22.03 5.75 -37.71
CA ILE A 45 22.11 5.92 -36.24
C ILE A 45 23.49 5.50 -35.71
N LEU A 46 23.86 6.06 -34.56
CA LEU A 46 25.07 5.67 -33.84
C LEU A 46 24.79 4.46 -32.91
N PRO A 47 25.84 3.67 -32.55
CA PRO A 47 25.69 2.56 -31.58
C PRO A 47 25.11 2.96 -30.22
N GLU A 48 25.32 4.21 -29.83
CA GLU A 48 24.78 4.79 -28.59
C GLU A 48 23.26 5.01 -28.69
N GLU A 49 22.75 5.36 -29.86
CA GLU A 49 21.32 5.55 -30.12
C GLU A 49 20.55 4.21 -30.15
N VAL A 50 21.20 3.13 -30.62
CA VAL A 50 20.62 1.77 -30.56
C VAL A 50 20.43 1.27 -29.14
N LYS A 51 21.31 1.68 -28.22
CA LYS A 51 21.15 1.38 -26.79
C LYS A 51 20.00 2.16 -26.17
N GLN A 52 19.67 3.32 -26.72
CA GLN A 52 18.51 4.11 -26.28
C GLN A 52 17.19 3.62 -26.87
N GLU A 53 17.18 3.09 -28.09
CA GLU A 53 15.96 2.52 -28.71
C GLU A 53 15.60 1.12 -28.17
N LYS A 54 16.57 0.37 -27.64
CA LYS A 54 16.34 -0.92 -26.94
C LYS A 54 16.12 -0.78 -25.43
N ALA A 55 16.38 0.38 -24.85
CA ALA A 55 15.84 0.69 -23.56
C ALA A 55 14.33 0.94 -23.76
N PRO A 56 13.43 0.27 -23.02
CA PRO A 56 12.06 0.75 -22.94
C PRO A 56 12.17 2.24 -22.65
N ALA A 57 11.35 3.06 -23.33
CA ALA A 57 11.31 4.50 -23.13
C ALA A 57 11.48 4.75 -21.63
N PRO A 58 12.34 5.69 -21.17
CA PRO A 58 12.52 5.88 -19.75
C PRO A 58 11.12 5.98 -19.20
N VAL A 59 10.68 4.92 -18.53
CA VAL A 59 9.51 4.97 -17.67
C VAL A 59 9.94 6.13 -16.78
N GLN A 60 9.37 7.30 -17.00
CA GLN A 60 9.50 8.41 -16.09
C GLN A 60 9.28 7.72 -14.76
N LYS A 61 10.36 7.64 -13.94
CA LYS A 61 10.23 7.08 -12.60
C LYS A 61 9.05 7.84 -12.05
N ASN A 62 7.89 7.15 -12.03
CA ASN A 62 6.69 7.76 -11.53
C ASN A 62 7.07 8.15 -10.12
N LEU A 63 7.24 9.44 -9.87
CA LEU A 63 7.47 10.02 -8.54
C LEU A 63 6.36 9.62 -7.57
N TYR A 64 5.34 8.97 -8.09
CA TYR A 64 4.10 8.52 -7.50
C TYR A 64 3.95 6.99 -7.52
N VAL A 65 5.03 6.19 -7.45
CA VAL A 65 4.88 4.77 -7.15
C VAL A 65 4.56 4.71 -5.65
N PRO A 66 3.30 4.52 -5.28
CA PRO A 66 2.93 4.47 -3.88
C PRO A 66 3.63 3.25 -3.26
N ASN A 67 4.09 3.40 -2.02
CA ASN A 67 4.64 2.30 -1.24
C ASN A 67 3.52 1.36 -0.79
N LEU A 68 2.96 0.58 -1.74
CA LEU A 68 1.84 -0.31 -1.50
C LEU A 68 2.32 -1.69 -1.09
N ASN A 69 1.64 -2.30 -0.12
CA ASN A 69 1.86 -3.69 0.21
C ASN A 69 1.28 -4.58 -0.92
N PRO A 70 2.09 -5.39 -1.62
CA PRO A 70 1.61 -6.21 -2.73
C PRO A 70 0.62 -7.31 -2.32
N LYS A 71 0.57 -7.64 -1.02
CA LYS A 71 -0.38 -8.62 -0.48
C LYS A 71 -1.78 -8.05 -0.25
N TYR A 72 -1.95 -6.73 -0.23
CA TYR A 72 -3.22 -6.08 0.09
C TYR A 72 -4.00 -5.78 -1.20
N THR A 73 -4.72 -6.78 -1.66
CA THR A 73 -5.60 -6.71 -2.85
C THR A 73 -7.04 -7.09 -2.48
N PHE A 74 -8.00 -6.81 -3.33
CA PHE A 74 -9.38 -7.27 -3.13
C PHE A 74 -9.49 -8.79 -3.09
N ASP A 75 -8.65 -9.53 -3.85
CA ASP A 75 -8.64 -11.00 -3.89
C ASP A 75 -8.16 -11.63 -2.58
N THR A 76 -7.32 -10.91 -1.84
CA THR A 76 -6.80 -11.37 -0.54
C THR A 76 -7.61 -10.88 0.64
N PHE A 77 -8.52 -9.93 0.42
CA PHE A 77 -9.40 -9.40 1.45
C PHE A 77 -10.58 -10.32 1.69
N VAL A 78 -10.74 -10.79 2.92
CA VAL A 78 -11.88 -11.65 3.31
C VAL A 78 -13.09 -10.79 3.63
N VAL A 79 -14.17 -11.00 2.86
CA VAL A 79 -15.43 -10.29 3.04
C VAL A 79 -16.32 -11.04 4.02
N GLY A 80 -16.74 -10.35 5.08
CA GLY A 80 -17.68 -10.84 6.09
C GLY A 80 -18.82 -9.84 6.34
N SER A 81 -19.73 -10.20 7.24
CA SER A 81 -20.84 -9.31 7.65
C SER A 81 -20.38 -7.95 8.17
N ASN A 82 -19.23 -7.92 8.82
CA ASN A 82 -18.61 -6.78 9.48
C ASN A 82 -17.95 -5.75 8.54
N ASN A 83 -17.68 -6.10 7.29
CA ASN A 83 -16.92 -5.26 6.34
C ASN A 83 -17.51 -5.23 4.93
N LYS A 84 -18.60 -5.95 4.67
CA LYS A 84 -19.22 -6.07 3.34
C LYS A 84 -19.55 -4.72 2.72
N PHE A 85 -20.06 -3.77 3.49
CA PHE A 85 -20.41 -2.45 3.00
C PHE A 85 -19.15 -1.64 2.63
N ALA A 86 -18.14 -1.64 3.50
CA ALA A 86 -16.86 -0.96 3.24
C ALA A 86 -16.14 -1.56 2.02
N HIS A 87 -16.17 -2.90 1.86
CA HIS A 87 -15.61 -3.57 0.70
C HIS A 87 -16.33 -3.16 -0.59
N ALA A 88 -17.67 -3.22 -0.62
CA ALA A 88 -18.46 -2.85 -1.79
C ALA A 88 -18.26 -1.38 -2.19
N ALA A 89 -18.22 -0.46 -1.21
CA ALA A 89 -17.92 0.94 -1.43
C ALA A 89 -16.51 1.16 -1.99
N SER A 90 -15.53 0.44 -1.45
CA SER A 90 -14.14 0.49 -1.92
C SER A 90 -13.99 0.00 -3.36
N LEU A 91 -14.67 -1.07 -3.72
CA LEU A 91 -14.67 -1.59 -5.08
C LEU A 91 -15.33 -0.62 -6.07
N ALA A 92 -16.48 -0.04 -5.70
CA ALA A 92 -17.16 0.96 -6.53
C ALA A 92 -16.29 2.19 -6.80
N VAL A 93 -15.58 2.68 -5.77
CA VAL A 93 -14.61 3.78 -5.90
C VAL A 93 -13.42 3.39 -6.78
N ALA A 94 -12.93 2.17 -6.65
CA ALA A 94 -11.83 1.68 -7.48
C ALA A 94 -12.22 1.53 -8.96
N GLU A 95 -13.48 1.20 -9.24
CA GLU A 95 -14.03 1.09 -10.59
C GLU A 95 -14.22 2.44 -11.29
N SER A 96 -14.65 3.48 -10.55
CA SER A 96 -14.97 4.82 -11.07
C SER A 96 -14.47 5.93 -10.13
N PRO A 97 -13.14 6.12 -10.03
CA PRO A 97 -12.55 7.08 -9.10
C PRO A 97 -12.94 8.52 -9.45
N GLY A 98 -13.36 9.26 -8.42
CA GLY A 98 -13.77 10.67 -8.53
C GLY A 98 -15.22 10.88 -8.98
N GLU A 99 -15.94 9.82 -9.34
CA GLU A 99 -17.30 9.93 -9.90
C GLU A 99 -18.40 9.52 -8.90
N ILE A 100 -18.18 8.52 -8.06
CA ILE A 100 -19.23 7.94 -7.23
C ILE A 100 -19.18 8.48 -5.80
N TYR A 101 -18.27 8.02 -4.98
CA TYR A 101 -18.17 8.36 -3.55
C TYR A 101 -16.87 9.14 -3.29
N ASN A 102 -16.98 10.46 -3.20
CA ASN A 102 -15.81 11.31 -2.99
C ASN A 102 -16.05 12.39 -1.93
N PRO A 103 -15.41 12.32 -0.76
CA PRO A 103 -14.44 11.29 -0.35
C PRO A 103 -15.09 9.95 0.00
N LEU A 104 -14.29 8.87 -0.02
CA LEU A 104 -14.61 7.64 0.69
C LEU A 104 -13.92 7.68 2.06
N PHE A 105 -14.72 7.60 3.12
CA PHE A 105 -14.24 7.62 4.49
C PHE A 105 -14.42 6.25 5.14
N LEU A 106 -13.32 5.54 5.38
CA LEU A 106 -13.30 4.21 6.01
C LEU A 106 -12.97 4.37 7.49
N TYR A 107 -13.84 3.91 8.38
CA TYR A 107 -13.53 3.96 9.80
C TYR A 107 -13.76 2.64 10.52
N GLY A 108 -13.09 2.48 11.65
CA GLY A 108 -13.20 1.29 12.50
C GLY A 108 -11.97 1.12 13.36
N GLY A 109 -12.02 0.25 14.34
CA GLY A 109 -10.94 0.00 15.28
C GLY A 109 -9.60 -0.33 14.62
N VAL A 110 -8.56 -0.35 15.44
CA VAL A 110 -7.21 -0.69 14.96
C VAL A 110 -7.16 -2.15 14.48
N GLY A 111 -6.46 -2.38 13.36
CA GLY A 111 -6.22 -3.74 12.84
C GLY A 111 -7.44 -4.43 12.22
N LEU A 112 -8.46 -3.70 11.76
CA LEU A 112 -9.67 -4.26 11.13
C LEU A 112 -9.63 -4.34 9.59
N GLY A 113 -8.54 -3.88 8.95
CA GLY A 113 -8.36 -4.00 7.50
C GLY A 113 -8.60 -2.72 6.70
N LYS A 114 -8.70 -1.53 7.33
CA LYS A 114 -8.84 -0.23 6.64
C LYS A 114 -7.72 -0.02 5.61
N THR A 115 -6.48 -0.11 6.04
CA THR A 115 -5.28 0.01 5.19
C THR A 115 -5.26 -1.03 4.07
N HIS A 116 -5.72 -2.26 4.33
CA HIS A 116 -5.85 -3.30 3.31
C HIS A 116 -6.79 -2.86 2.18
N LEU A 117 -7.99 -2.36 2.51
CA LEU A 117 -8.93 -1.84 1.51
C LEU A 117 -8.38 -0.65 0.74
N MET A 118 -7.67 0.27 1.42
CA MET A 118 -7.03 1.42 0.75
C MET A 118 -6.00 0.96 -0.29
N HIS A 119 -5.13 0.03 0.08
CA HIS A 119 -4.16 -0.53 -0.86
C HIS A 119 -4.83 -1.33 -1.99
N SER A 120 -5.93 -2.05 -1.69
CA SER A 120 -6.71 -2.78 -2.71
C SER A 120 -7.29 -1.83 -3.76
N ILE A 121 -7.83 -0.68 -3.33
CA ILE A 121 -8.31 0.37 -4.25
C ILE A 121 -7.16 0.83 -5.16
N ALA A 122 -6.01 1.16 -4.57
CA ALA A 122 -4.85 1.64 -5.31
C ALA A 122 -4.34 0.61 -6.33
N HIS A 123 -4.20 -0.66 -5.92
CA HIS A 123 -3.79 -1.74 -6.82
C HIS A 123 -4.76 -1.92 -7.97
N PHE A 124 -6.06 -1.92 -7.70
CA PHE A 124 -7.09 -2.09 -8.72
C PHE A 124 -7.08 -0.96 -9.76
N ILE A 125 -6.96 0.31 -9.30
CA ILE A 125 -6.87 1.47 -10.20
C ILE A 125 -5.60 1.38 -11.06
N LEU A 126 -4.45 1.02 -10.48
CA LEU A 126 -3.19 0.86 -11.22
C LEU A 126 -3.23 -0.28 -12.23
N GLN A 127 -3.94 -1.38 -11.95
CA GLN A 127 -4.16 -2.46 -12.91
C GLN A 127 -4.97 -1.99 -14.11
N LYS A 128 -6.04 -1.20 -13.88
CA LYS A 128 -6.87 -0.65 -14.97
C LYS A 128 -6.18 0.48 -15.72
N ASN A 129 -5.50 1.36 -15.03
CA ASN A 129 -4.81 2.51 -15.60
C ASN A 129 -3.43 2.70 -14.94
N PRO A 130 -2.37 2.09 -15.50
CA PRO A 130 -1.01 2.21 -14.98
C PRO A 130 -0.44 3.63 -14.98
N SER A 131 -1.04 4.56 -15.72
CA SER A 131 -0.61 5.96 -15.75
C SER A 131 -1.24 6.82 -14.65
N SER A 132 -2.17 6.30 -13.87
CA SER A 132 -2.79 7.01 -12.75
C SER A 132 -1.76 7.41 -11.70
N ARG A 133 -1.81 8.66 -11.30
CA ARG A 133 -0.96 9.20 -10.23
C ARG A 133 -1.65 8.99 -8.90
N ILE A 134 -1.23 7.96 -8.19
CA ILE A 134 -1.78 7.59 -6.90
C ILE A 134 -0.77 7.92 -5.80
N LEU A 135 -1.21 8.59 -4.76
CA LEU A 135 -0.41 8.87 -3.58
C LEU A 135 -1.06 8.22 -2.35
N TYR A 136 -0.37 7.26 -1.76
CA TYR A 136 -0.69 6.73 -0.43
C TYR A 136 0.27 7.34 0.58
N VAL A 137 -0.26 7.86 1.67
CA VAL A 137 0.49 8.52 2.73
C VAL A 137 -0.23 8.35 4.07
N THR A 138 0.53 8.19 5.15
CA THR A 138 -0.04 8.32 6.49
C THR A 138 -0.21 9.80 6.84
N SER A 139 -1.17 10.11 7.69
CA SER A 139 -1.35 11.49 8.14
C SER A 139 -0.15 12.02 8.95
N GLU A 140 0.64 11.13 9.53
CA GLU A 140 1.90 11.46 10.18
C GLU A 140 2.97 11.89 9.16
N GLU A 141 3.15 11.13 8.06
CA GLU A 141 4.05 11.50 6.97
C GLU A 141 3.64 12.84 6.34
N PHE A 142 2.33 13.02 6.06
CA PHE A 142 1.79 14.28 5.58
C PHE A 142 2.15 15.44 6.53
N THR A 143 1.96 15.26 7.84
CA THR A 143 2.30 16.25 8.86
C THR A 143 3.78 16.61 8.85
N ASN A 144 4.66 15.59 8.80
CA ASN A 144 6.10 15.80 8.82
C ASN A 144 6.55 16.55 7.57
N GLU A 145 6.01 16.25 6.41
CA GLU A 145 6.30 16.97 5.16
C GLU A 145 5.82 18.42 5.19
N VAL A 146 4.64 18.72 5.78
CA VAL A 146 4.15 20.09 5.99
C VAL A 146 5.10 20.86 6.90
N ILE A 147 5.50 20.28 8.03
CA ILE A 147 6.41 20.90 8.98
C ILE A 147 7.77 21.18 8.32
N GLU A 148 8.30 20.24 7.56
CA GLU A 148 9.55 20.41 6.84
C GLU A 148 9.45 21.52 5.78
N ALA A 149 8.37 21.55 5.01
CA ALA A 149 8.14 22.59 4.01
C ALA A 149 8.02 23.99 4.63
N ILE A 150 7.42 24.11 5.83
CA ILE A 150 7.33 25.38 6.56
C ILE A 150 8.72 25.79 7.12
N ARG A 151 9.45 24.86 7.74
CA ARG A 151 10.76 25.13 8.36
C ARG A 151 11.82 25.59 7.36
N ASN A 152 11.77 25.05 6.16
CA ASN A 152 12.74 25.39 5.10
C ASN A 152 12.62 26.84 4.59
N SER A 153 11.69 27.65 5.12
CA SER A 153 11.50 29.10 4.88
C SER A 153 11.62 29.54 3.41
N ASN A 154 11.65 28.61 2.49
CA ASN A 154 11.82 28.83 1.06
C ASN A 154 10.48 28.52 0.37
N ASN A 155 9.91 29.52 -0.29
CA ASN A 155 8.67 29.36 -1.07
C ASN A 155 8.70 28.14 -2.00
N THR A 156 9.90 27.72 -2.42
CA THR A 156 10.11 26.56 -3.29
C THR A 156 9.73 25.24 -2.60
N ALA A 157 9.96 25.07 -1.29
CA ALA A 157 9.65 23.84 -0.56
C ALA A 157 8.14 23.64 -0.44
N MET A 158 7.41 24.70 -0.06
CA MET A 158 5.95 24.64 0.02
C MET A 158 5.29 24.48 -1.36
N THR A 159 5.87 25.09 -2.41
CA THR A 159 5.40 24.89 -3.79
C THR A 159 5.55 23.42 -4.21
N LYS A 160 6.71 22.81 -3.97
CA LYS A 160 6.93 21.38 -4.26
C LYS A 160 5.99 20.46 -3.48
N PHE A 161 5.75 20.77 -2.20
CA PHE A 161 4.78 20.05 -1.39
C PHE A 161 3.39 20.11 -2.04
N ARG A 162 2.92 21.29 -2.39
CA ARG A 162 1.61 21.47 -3.04
C ARG A 162 1.54 20.79 -4.40
N GLU A 163 2.60 20.84 -5.20
CA GLU A 163 2.68 20.13 -6.46
C GLU A 163 2.56 18.61 -6.26
N LYS A 164 3.26 18.05 -5.24
CA LYS A 164 3.18 16.62 -4.90
C LYS A 164 1.77 16.19 -4.56
N TYR A 165 1.08 16.93 -3.70
CA TYR A 165 -0.23 16.52 -3.16
C TYR A 165 -1.43 16.95 -3.99
N ARG A 166 -1.30 17.96 -4.87
CA ARG A 166 -2.43 18.48 -5.66
C ARG A 166 -2.42 18.06 -7.13
N ASN A 167 -1.31 17.48 -7.62
CA ASN A 167 -1.17 17.00 -9.00
C ASN A 167 -1.31 15.49 -9.12
N ILE A 168 -2.19 14.89 -8.35
CA ILE A 168 -2.46 13.44 -8.32
C ILE A 168 -3.89 13.16 -8.75
N ASP A 169 -4.16 11.91 -9.10
CA ASP A 169 -5.50 11.47 -9.51
C ASP A 169 -6.24 10.82 -8.34
N VAL A 170 -5.50 10.21 -7.41
CA VAL A 170 -6.05 9.56 -6.20
C VAL A 170 -5.17 9.86 -4.99
N LEU A 171 -5.78 10.40 -3.94
CA LEU A 171 -5.16 10.57 -2.63
C LEU A 171 -5.72 9.53 -1.66
N LEU A 172 -4.82 8.74 -1.06
CA LEU A 172 -5.16 7.86 0.05
C LEU A 172 -4.40 8.36 1.28
N ILE A 173 -5.13 8.83 2.27
CA ILE A 173 -4.56 9.29 3.54
C ILE A 173 -5.02 8.40 4.69
N ASP A 174 -4.06 7.73 5.31
CA ASP A 174 -4.33 6.76 6.37
C ASP A 174 -4.23 7.41 7.75
N ASP A 175 -5.09 6.98 8.66
CA ASP A 175 -5.13 7.39 10.05
C ASP A 175 -5.25 8.91 10.26
N ILE A 176 -6.26 9.54 9.63
CA ILE A 176 -6.46 11.00 9.61
C ILE A 176 -6.57 11.62 11.00
N GLN A 177 -6.90 10.85 12.05
CA GLN A 177 -7.01 11.35 13.42
C GLN A 177 -5.70 11.98 13.94
N PHE A 178 -4.54 11.65 13.37
CA PHE A 178 -3.26 12.22 13.81
C PHE A 178 -2.98 13.65 13.33
N ILE A 179 -3.80 14.22 12.42
CA ILE A 179 -3.72 15.66 12.11
C ILE A 179 -4.52 16.53 13.08
N ILE A 180 -5.40 15.92 13.88
CA ILE A 180 -6.27 16.66 14.82
C ILE A 180 -5.40 17.40 15.83
N GLY A 181 -5.72 18.68 16.09
CA GLY A 181 -4.95 19.54 17.00
C GLY A 181 -3.67 20.15 16.40
N LYS A 182 -3.37 19.91 15.12
CA LYS A 182 -2.20 20.47 14.42
C LYS A 182 -2.68 21.50 13.39
N GLU A 183 -2.94 22.74 13.81
CA GLU A 183 -3.57 23.80 13.01
C GLU A 183 -2.96 23.96 11.61
N SER A 184 -1.64 24.17 11.51
CA SER A 184 -0.97 24.37 10.20
C SER A 184 -1.11 23.17 9.27
N THR A 185 -1.09 21.95 9.83
CA THR A 185 -1.29 20.72 9.05
C THR A 185 -2.73 20.60 8.58
N GLN A 186 -3.67 20.90 9.46
CA GLN A 186 -5.09 20.91 9.12
C GLN A 186 -5.37 21.92 7.99
N GLU A 187 -4.86 23.14 8.11
CA GLU A 187 -5.07 24.16 7.09
C GLU A 187 -4.56 23.73 5.71
N GLU A 188 -3.33 23.19 5.64
CA GLU A 188 -2.75 22.74 4.36
C GLU A 188 -3.50 21.50 3.80
N PHE A 189 -3.94 20.60 4.69
CA PHE A 189 -4.78 19.48 4.31
C PHE A 189 -6.14 19.96 3.75
N PHE A 190 -6.76 20.93 4.38
CA PHE A 190 -8.02 21.53 3.92
C PHE A 190 -7.91 22.09 2.49
N HIS A 191 -6.83 22.83 2.22
CA HIS A 191 -6.58 23.35 0.89
C HIS A 191 -6.29 22.26 -0.13
N THR A 192 -5.57 21.22 0.26
CA THR A 192 -5.30 20.05 -0.58
C THR A 192 -6.58 19.29 -0.90
N PHE A 193 -7.41 19.01 0.10
CA PHE A 193 -8.71 18.38 -0.07
C PHE A 193 -9.59 19.16 -1.06
N ASN A 194 -9.77 20.47 -0.85
CA ASN A 194 -10.60 21.30 -1.72
C ASN A 194 -10.09 21.31 -3.17
N SER A 195 -8.78 21.41 -3.35
CA SER A 195 -8.14 21.39 -4.68
C SER A 195 -8.43 20.09 -5.42
N LEU A 196 -8.24 18.94 -4.76
CA LEU A 196 -8.49 17.62 -5.33
C LEU A 196 -9.98 17.40 -5.60
N HIS A 197 -10.84 17.68 -4.61
CA HIS A 197 -12.28 17.47 -4.73
C HIS A 197 -12.88 18.31 -5.87
N SER A 198 -12.51 19.60 -5.98
CA SER A 198 -12.97 20.49 -7.07
C SER A 198 -12.49 20.02 -8.44
N ALA A 199 -11.32 19.38 -8.51
CA ALA A 199 -10.78 18.77 -9.72
C ALA A 199 -11.34 17.36 -10.01
N LYS A 200 -12.34 16.89 -9.24
CA LYS A 200 -12.90 15.53 -9.30
C LYS A 200 -11.87 14.42 -9.16
N LYS A 201 -10.82 14.66 -8.36
CA LYS A 201 -9.82 13.65 -8.00
C LYS A 201 -10.32 12.86 -6.80
N GLN A 202 -10.08 11.55 -6.81
CA GLN A 202 -10.55 10.68 -5.73
C GLN A 202 -9.78 10.92 -4.44
N ILE A 203 -10.51 11.02 -3.33
CA ILE A 203 -9.95 11.10 -1.99
C ILE A 203 -10.48 9.91 -1.18
N ILE A 204 -9.57 9.15 -0.56
CA ILE A 204 -9.88 8.05 0.37
C ILE A 204 -9.22 8.37 1.70
N ILE A 205 -9.99 8.29 2.76
CA ILE A 205 -9.55 8.64 4.12
C ILE A 205 -9.82 7.46 5.03
N SER A 206 -8.87 7.12 5.88
CA SER A 206 -9.11 6.17 6.98
C SER A 206 -9.05 6.84 8.35
N SER A 207 -9.75 6.27 9.32
CA SER A 207 -9.73 6.70 10.71
C SER A 207 -10.08 5.56 11.67
N ASP A 208 -9.72 5.73 12.95
CA ASP A 208 -10.18 4.85 14.03
C ASP A 208 -11.60 5.19 14.51
N LYS A 209 -12.09 6.40 14.20
CA LYS A 209 -13.39 6.95 14.62
C LYS A 209 -14.14 7.59 13.47
N PRO A 210 -15.48 7.63 13.50
CA PRO A 210 -16.25 8.41 12.55
C PRO A 210 -16.05 9.92 12.77
N PRO A 211 -16.26 10.77 11.75
CA PRO A 211 -16.05 12.22 11.85
C PRO A 211 -16.81 12.88 12.98
N LYS A 212 -18.02 12.41 13.30
CA LYS A 212 -18.87 12.93 14.38
C LYS A 212 -18.27 12.75 15.78
N ASP A 213 -17.42 11.74 15.98
CA ASP A 213 -16.82 11.40 17.28
C ASP A 213 -15.40 12.00 17.43
N MET A 214 -14.99 12.86 16.51
CA MET A 214 -13.74 13.61 16.55
C MET A 214 -13.96 14.96 17.22
N GLU A 215 -13.83 15.03 18.54
CA GLU A 215 -14.22 16.19 19.38
C GLU A 215 -13.53 17.50 18.99
N ILE A 216 -12.25 17.46 18.58
CA ILE A 216 -11.41 18.64 18.27
C ILE A 216 -11.38 18.92 16.76
N LEU A 217 -12.16 18.18 15.96
CA LEU A 217 -12.21 18.41 14.52
C LEU A 217 -13.10 19.61 14.22
N GLU A 218 -12.55 20.61 13.55
CA GLU A 218 -13.32 21.76 13.10
C GLU A 218 -14.50 21.35 12.21
N GLU A 219 -15.64 22.01 12.34
CA GLU A 219 -16.87 21.67 11.61
C GLU A 219 -16.68 21.68 10.09
N ARG A 220 -15.81 22.56 9.59
CA ARG A 220 -15.46 22.59 8.15
C ARG A 220 -14.85 21.29 7.62
N PHE A 221 -14.10 20.54 8.45
CA PHE A 221 -13.56 19.21 8.09
C PHE A 221 -14.61 18.13 8.20
N ARG A 222 -15.40 18.17 9.30
CA ARG A 222 -16.48 17.21 9.52
C ARG A 222 -17.44 17.20 8.32
N SER A 223 -17.92 18.39 7.93
CA SER A 223 -18.79 18.56 6.77
C SER A 223 -18.20 17.99 5.48
N ARG A 224 -16.88 18.09 5.29
CA ARG A 224 -16.22 17.55 4.08
C ARG A 224 -16.06 16.04 4.13
N PHE A 225 -15.75 15.48 5.28
CA PHE A 225 -15.63 14.03 5.42
C PHE A 225 -16.99 13.34 5.27
N GLU A 226 -18.06 14.02 5.69
CA GLU A 226 -19.45 13.57 5.57
C GLU A 226 -20.06 13.83 4.17
N TRP A 227 -19.38 14.59 3.33
CA TRP A 227 -19.90 14.92 1.99
C TRP A 227 -19.98 13.72 1.05
N GLY A 228 -19.07 12.75 1.21
CA GLY A 228 -19.01 11.52 0.42
C GLY A 228 -19.74 10.35 1.08
N LEU A 229 -19.08 9.20 1.10
CA LEU A 229 -19.57 7.99 1.74
C LEU A 229 -18.71 7.63 2.96
N ILE A 230 -19.37 7.41 4.08
CA ILE A 230 -18.76 6.92 5.30
C ILE A 230 -19.08 5.42 5.41
N ALA A 231 -18.08 4.57 5.53
CA ALA A 231 -18.22 3.14 5.65
C ALA A 231 -17.46 2.62 6.88
N ASP A 232 -18.18 1.88 7.71
CA ASP A 232 -17.64 1.28 8.93
C ASP A 232 -17.06 -0.12 8.69
N ILE A 233 -16.06 -0.45 9.50
CA ILE A 233 -15.50 -1.79 9.59
C ILE A 233 -15.51 -2.17 11.06
N THR A 234 -16.31 -3.19 11.42
CA THR A 234 -16.43 -3.66 12.79
C THR A 234 -15.62 -4.94 13.04
N LEU A 235 -15.70 -5.48 14.24
CA LEU A 235 -15.01 -6.71 14.60
C LEU A 235 -15.55 -7.88 13.77
N PRO A 236 -14.67 -8.77 13.27
CA PRO A 236 -15.09 -9.96 12.52
C PRO A 236 -15.81 -10.96 13.43
N ASP A 237 -16.89 -11.54 12.92
CA ASP A 237 -17.54 -12.70 13.54
C ASP A 237 -16.66 -13.96 13.47
N TYR A 238 -17.11 -15.06 14.09
CA TYR A 238 -16.33 -16.29 14.14
C TYR A 238 -16.04 -16.84 12.74
N GLU A 239 -17.03 -16.84 11.87
CA GLU A 239 -16.95 -17.35 10.50
C GLU A 239 -15.95 -16.54 9.68
N THR A 240 -15.99 -15.22 9.84
CA THR A 240 -15.02 -14.32 9.16
C THR A 240 -13.60 -14.55 9.68
N ARG A 241 -13.42 -14.74 11.01
CA ARG A 241 -12.09 -15.06 11.55
C ARG A 241 -11.54 -16.40 11.03
N MET A 242 -12.39 -17.43 10.94
CA MET A 242 -12.03 -18.70 10.34
C MET A 242 -11.59 -18.52 8.88
N ALA A 243 -12.37 -17.79 8.08
CA ALA A 243 -12.06 -17.53 6.68
C ALA A 243 -10.75 -16.74 6.51
N ILE A 244 -10.44 -15.79 7.39
CA ILE A 244 -9.17 -15.04 7.39
C ILE A 244 -8.00 -16.00 7.68
N LEU A 245 -8.12 -16.87 8.65
CA LEU A 245 -7.08 -17.85 8.98
C LEU A 245 -6.82 -18.83 7.84
N HIS A 246 -7.86 -19.34 7.20
CA HIS A 246 -7.73 -20.19 6.02
C HIS A 246 -7.12 -19.45 4.83
N LYS A 247 -7.49 -18.18 4.64
CA LYS A 247 -6.84 -17.35 3.60
C LYS A 247 -5.36 -17.13 3.86
N ASN A 248 -4.96 -16.94 5.11
CA ASN A 248 -3.56 -16.83 5.50
C ASN A 248 -2.81 -18.17 5.32
N GLU A 249 -3.44 -19.29 5.61
CA GLU A 249 -2.92 -20.63 5.35
C GLU A 249 -2.62 -20.82 3.86
N GLU A 250 -3.59 -20.54 2.99
CA GLU A 250 -3.47 -20.62 1.54
C GLU A 250 -2.32 -19.74 1.02
N MET A 251 -2.30 -18.46 1.43
CA MET A 251 -1.32 -17.48 0.95
C MET A 251 0.13 -17.81 1.36
N ASN A 252 0.31 -18.46 2.50
CA ASN A 252 1.63 -18.78 3.02
C ASN A 252 2.05 -20.24 2.77
N GLY A 253 1.18 -21.06 2.16
CA GLY A 253 1.47 -22.46 1.81
C GLY A 253 1.64 -23.36 3.03
N TYR A 254 0.93 -23.07 4.12
CA TYR A 254 0.90 -23.93 5.30
C TYR A 254 -0.28 -24.89 5.22
N SER A 255 -0.19 -26.00 5.93
CA SER A 255 -1.29 -26.92 6.19
C SER A 255 -1.41 -27.09 7.70
N ILE A 256 -2.47 -26.54 8.27
CA ILE A 256 -2.73 -26.52 9.72
C ILE A 256 -4.01 -27.30 9.98
N SER A 257 -4.03 -28.05 11.09
CA SER A 257 -5.25 -28.79 11.43
C SER A 257 -6.42 -27.85 11.72
N GLU A 258 -7.60 -28.23 11.30
CA GLU A 258 -8.84 -27.47 11.50
C GLU A 258 -9.09 -27.12 12.99
N ASP A 259 -8.65 -28.01 13.90
CA ASP A 259 -8.81 -27.79 15.33
C ASP A 259 -7.91 -26.67 15.87
N VAL A 260 -6.71 -26.52 15.33
CA VAL A 260 -5.82 -25.39 15.66
C VAL A 260 -6.39 -24.08 15.11
N ILE A 261 -6.91 -24.07 13.87
CA ILE A 261 -7.58 -22.91 13.28
C ILE A 261 -8.78 -22.49 14.15
N LYS A 262 -9.64 -23.43 14.55
CA LYS A 262 -10.78 -23.19 15.46
C LYS A 262 -10.32 -22.65 16.81
N TYR A 263 -9.23 -23.19 17.35
CA TYR A 263 -8.67 -22.74 18.61
C TYR A 263 -8.25 -21.26 18.54
N ILE A 264 -7.52 -20.85 17.48
CA ILE A 264 -7.13 -19.45 17.27
C ILE A 264 -8.37 -18.57 17.13
N ALA A 265 -9.30 -18.94 16.23
CA ALA A 265 -10.49 -18.13 15.95
C ALA A 265 -11.41 -17.96 17.18
N THR A 266 -11.42 -18.94 18.09
CA THR A 266 -12.24 -18.90 19.32
C THR A 266 -11.63 -17.99 20.37
N ASN A 267 -10.30 -17.99 20.49
CA ASN A 267 -9.60 -17.31 21.58
C ASN A 267 -9.18 -15.87 21.21
N ILE A 268 -8.86 -15.59 19.95
CA ILE A 268 -8.43 -14.26 19.47
C ILE A 268 -9.63 -13.55 18.83
N LYS A 269 -10.23 -12.61 19.54
CA LYS A 269 -11.46 -11.91 19.11
C LYS A 269 -11.29 -10.41 18.92
N SER A 270 -10.14 -9.88 19.27
CA SER A 270 -9.88 -8.44 19.40
C SER A 270 -9.78 -7.72 18.05
N ASN A 271 -8.96 -8.19 17.12
CA ASN A 271 -8.79 -7.61 15.80
C ASN A 271 -8.05 -8.58 14.86
N ILE A 272 -8.04 -8.25 13.55
CA ILE A 272 -7.43 -9.10 12.52
C ILE A 272 -5.90 -9.12 12.66
N ARG A 273 -5.27 -8.01 13.05
CA ARG A 273 -3.81 -7.94 13.24
C ARG A 273 -3.34 -8.90 14.34
N GLU A 274 -4.07 -8.99 15.45
CA GLU A 274 -3.77 -9.95 16.50
C GLU A 274 -4.06 -11.39 16.08
N LEU A 275 -5.13 -11.61 15.30
CA LEU A 275 -5.46 -12.92 14.74
C LEU A 275 -4.33 -13.44 13.84
N GLU A 276 -3.83 -12.62 12.92
CA GLU A 276 -2.69 -12.94 12.05
C GLU A 276 -1.39 -13.07 12.85
N GLY A 277 -1.20 -12.24 13.85
CA GLY A 277 -0.06 -12.34 14.78
C GLY A 277 -0.03 -13.65 15.53
N ALA A 278 -1.18 -14.11 16.05
CA ALA A 278 -1.32 -15.39 16.71
C ALA A 278 -1.04 -16.57 15.76
N PHE A 279 -1.58 -16.54 14.56
CA PHE A 279 -1.32 -17.51 13.50
C PHE A 279 0.19 -17.62 13.21
N ASN A 280 0.85 -16.50 12.97
CA ASN A 280 2.28 -16.47 12.69
C ASN A 280 3.13 -16.94 13.89
N LYS A 281 2.70 -16.61 15.11
CA LYS A 281 3.40 -17.02 16.35
C LYS A 281 3.39 -18.54 16.52
N ILE A 282 2.26 -19.20 16.28
CA ILE A 282 2.16 -20.66 16.36
C ILE A 282 3.09 -21.33 15.34
N ILE A 283 3.09 -20.84 14.10
CA ILE A 283 3.97 -21.37 13.04
C ILE A 283 5.44 -21.20 13.41
N ALA A 284 5.82 -20.03 13.89
CA ALA A 284 7.17 -19.76 14.32
C ALA A 284 7.58 -20.66 15.50
N PHE A 285 6.70 -20.83 16.48
CA PHE A 285 6.92 -21.69 17.64
C PHE A 285 7.15 -23.15 17.22
N ALA A 286 6.28 -23.70 16.37
CA ALA A 286 6.40 -25.08 15.90
C ALA A 286 7.71 -25.30 15.11
N LYS A 287 8.08 -24.37 14.24
CA LYS A 287 9.33 -24.45 13.47
C LYS A 287 10.57 -24.38 14.35
N LEU A 288 10.60 -23.47 15.33
CA LEU A 288 11.76 -23.28 16.22
C LEU A 288 11.96 -24.46 17.16
N ASN A 289 10.88 -25.00 17.72
CA ASN A 289 10.92 -26.12 18.65
C ASN A 289 10.90 -27.50 17.97
N LYS A 290 10.72 -27.53 16.62
CA LYS A 290 10.62 -28.75 15.82
C LYS A 290 9.50 -29.68 16.33
N VAL A 291 8.36 -29.09 16.67
CA VAL A 291 7.16 -29.80 17.12
C VAL A 291 6.06 -29.68 16.09
N ASP A 292 5.13 -30.65 16.12
CA ASP A 292 3.98 -30.64 15.22
C ASP A 292 2.98 -29.54 15.64
N LEU A 293 2.21 -29.06 14.65
CA LEU A 293 1.15 -28.06 14.83
C LEU A 293 -0.11 -28.76 15.42
N THR A 294 -0.11 -28.96 16.73
CA THR A 294 -1.22 -29.52 17.51
C THR A 294 -1.90 -28.45 18.36
N ILE A 295 -3.03 -28.78 18.98
CA ILE A 295 -3.71 -27.87 19.92
C ILE A 295 -2.78 -27.54 21.11
N GLU A 296 -2.07 -28.53 21.64
CA GLU A 296 -1.18 -28.39 22.79
C GLU A 296 -0.03 -27.41 22.47
N SER A 297 0.59 -27.54 21.28
CA SER A 297 1.63 -26.60 20.83
C SER A 297 1.09 -25.21 20.57
N ALA A 298 -0.15 -25.09 20.12
CA ALA A 298 -0.84 -23.80 19.92
C ALA A 298 -1.17 -23.14 21.28
N GLU A 299 -1.64 -23.91 22.26
CA GLU A 299 -1.89 -23.41 23.62
C GLU A 299 -0.62 -22.88 24.27
N GLU A 300 0.48 -23.62 24.17
CA GLU A 300 1.77 -23.20 24.70
C GLU A 300 2.28 -21.93 24.01
N ALA A 301 2.21 -21.87 22.68
CA ALA A 301 2.63 -20.71 21.88
C ALA A 301 1.82 -19.45 22.20
N LEU A 302 0.51 -19.57 22.45
CA LEU A 302 -0.38 -18.44 22.67
C LEU A 302 -0.68 -18.14 24.13
N LYS A 303 -0.08 -18.88 25.09
CA LYS A 303 -0.33 -18.74 26.51
C LYS A 303 -0.27 -17.28 27.00
N ASP A 304 0.77 -16.55 26.58
CA ASP A 304 0.98 -15.16 27.00
C ASP A 304 0.02 -14.18 26.30
N VAL A 305 -0.53 -14.55 25.13
CA VAL A 305 -1.46 -13.73 24.35
C VAL A 305 -2.88 -13.89 24.91
N ILE A 306 -3.30 -15.13 25.17
CA ILE A 306 -4.65 -15.45 25.64
C ILE A 306 -4.80 -15.16 27.13
N TYR A 307 -3.73 -15.36 27.90
CA TYR A 307 -3.73 -15.18 29.34
C TYR A 307 -2.66 -14.18 29.81
N PRO A 308 -2.68 -12.91 29.34
CA PRO A 308 -1.65 -11.93 29.66
C PRO A 308 -1.53 -11.63 31.16
N ASN A 309 -2.58 -11.89 31.93
CA ASN A 309 -2.66 -11.63 33.37
C ASN A 309 -2.76 -12.90 34.23
N LYS A 310 -2.52 -14.10 33.69
CA LYS A 310 -2.23 -15.21 34.59
C LYS A 310 -0.92 -14.89 35.29
N ALA A 311 -1.05 -14.19 36.44
CA ALA A 311 0.05 -14.10 37.39
C ALA A 311 0.65 -15.51 37.48
N LYS A 312 1.95 -15.63 37.25
CA LYS A 312 2.67 -16.89 37.61
C LYS A 312 2.20 -17.18 39.01
N GLU A 313 1.48 -18.30 39.21
CA GLU A 313 1.08 -18.70 40.56
C GLU A 313 2.33 -18.56 41.43
N ILE A 314 2.25 -17.67 42.44
CA ILE A 314 3.36 -17.42 43.33
C ILE A 314 3.49 -18.66 44.20
N THR A 315 4.21 -19.63 43.65
CA THR A 315 4.53 -20.84 44.42
C THR A 315 5.79 -20.60 45.27
N PRO A 316 5.91 -21.26 46.42
CA PRO A 316 7.13 -21.19 47.22
C PRO A 316 8.39 -21.45 46.44
N THR A 317 8.35 -22.41 45.48
CA THR A 317 9.45 -22.76 44.59
C THR A 317 9.80 -21.58 43.62
N LEU A 318 8.83 -20.87 43.10
CA LEU A 318 9.07 -19.69 42.27
C LEU A 318 9.77 -18.58 43.06
N ILE A 319 9.30 -18.32 44.30
CA ILE A 319 9.94 -17.34 45.18
C ILE A 319 11.40 -17.72 45.47
N ILE A 320 11.65 -18.97 45.83
CA ILE A 320 12.99 -19.47 46.11
C ILE A 320 13.91 -19.30 44.90
N ASN A 321 13.45 -19.67 43.71
CA ASN A 321 14.24 -19.53 42.47
C ASN A 321 14.55 -18.06 42.13
N VAL A 322 13.56 -17.17 42.18
CA VAL A 322 13.74 -15.72 41.89
C VAL A 322 14.68 -15.07 42.91
N VAL A 323 14.56 -15.42 44.19
CA VAL A 323 15.45 -14.91 45.25
C VAL A 323 16.85 -15.47 45.09
N ALA A 324 16.99 -16.75 44.80
CA ALA A 324 18.29 -17.38 44.59
C ALA A 324 19.02 -16.76 43.37
N GLU A 325 18.31 -16.52 42.28
CA GLU A 325 18.84 -15.86 41.10
C GLU A 325 19.26 -14.41 41.39
N HIS A 326 18.45 -13.66 42.13
CA HIS A 326 18.74 -12.27 42.49
C HIS A 326 19.99 -12.14 43.38
N PHE A 327 20.21 -13.09 44.29
CA PHE A 327 21.34 -13.07 45.20
C PHE A 327 22.51 -13.96 44.72
N GLY A 328 22.41 -14.58 43.55
CA GLY A 328 23.49 -15.42 42.98
C GLY A 328 23.79 -16.69 43.77
N VAL A 329 22.79 -17.23 44.49
CA VAL A 329 22.91 -18.44 45.32
C VAL A 329 22.09 -19.58 44.69
N LYS A 330 22.51 -20.85 44.95
CA LYS A 330 21.73 -21.99 44.47
C LYS A 330 20.46 -22.16 45.33
N PRO A 331 19.29 -22.41 44.76
CA PRO A 331 18.11 -22.77 45.50
C PRO A 331 18.28 -24.15 46.11
N GLU A 332 18.14 -24.29 47.39
CA GLU A 332 18.07 -25.56 48.12
C GLU A 332 16.62 -25.95 48.41
#